data_a9b8b6cc1eb638343f24bb9148c3b9f9
#
_entry.id   a9b8b6cc1eb638343f24bb9148c3b9f9
#
_cell.length_a   1.000
_cell.length_b   1.000
_cell.length_c   1.000
_cell.angle_alpha   90.00
_cell.angle_beta   90.00
_cell.angle_gamma   90.00
#
_symmetry.space_group_name_H-M   'P 1'
#
loop_
_entity.id
_entity.type
_entity.pdbx_description
1 polymer ?
#
loop_
_entity_poly.entity_id
_entity_poly.type
_entity_poly.pdbx_seq_one_letter_code
_entity_poly.pdbx_strand_id
1 'polypeptide(L)'
;MGKARLTDIYLVRHGESEWNREGRIQGQCNSPLTEFGIAQAQAISSYFSEHLSFEQLKIFCSPLDRARQTAEILAEGINYPLEAITIEPRLNDFNLGKIAGTYGWEKVAEMDPELARLRLQNPLYFHPPGGESGSEFKDRISEFLDEIIQDKTPKLLISHGIVNKFIRGIRMNLSGKQMIELGESQDTIYHLNDFQEQEIKLPQWP
;
A
#
# COMPACT_ATOMS: atom_id res chain seq x y z
N MET A 1 17.01 1.21 30.56
CA MET A 1 16.43 2.23 29.65
C MET A 1 15.46 1.50 28.75
N GLY A 2 14.14 1.71 28.92
CA GLY A 2 13.14 1.12 28.03
C GLY A 2 13.35 1.67 26.61
N LYS A 3 13.42 0.80 25.60
CA LYS A 3 13.39 1.23 24.19
C LYS A 3 12.13 2.07 24.00
N ALA A 4 12.27 3.28 23.46
CA ALA A 4 11.11 4.09 23.11
C ALA A 4 10.27 3.27 22.11
N ARG A 5 9.00 3.02 22.45
CA ARG A 5 8.06 2.31 21.59
C ARG A 5 7.91 3.09 20.27
N LEU A 6 8.04 2.41 19.15
CA LEU A 6 7.83 3.01 17.84
C LEU A 6 6.31 3.24 17.61
N THR A 7 6.02 4.07 16.63
CA THR A 7 4.64 4.37 16.22
C THR A 7 3.99 3.14 15.61
N ASP A 8 2.77 2.82 16.06
CA ASP A 8 1.93 1.81 15.42
C ASP A 8 1.48 2.29 14.03
N ILE A 9 1.73 1.47 13.01
CA ILE A 9 1.32 1.75 11.63
C ILE A 9 0.48 0.58 11.14
N TYR A 10 -0.73 0.87 10.70
CA TYR A 10 -1.63 -0.06 10.05
C TYR A 10 -1.61 0.20 8.55
N LEU A 11 -1.26 -0.80 7.76
CA LEU A 11 -1.24 -0.70 6.30
C LEU A 11 -2.44 -1.44 5.72
N VAL A 12 -3.14 -0.77 4.85
CA VAL A 12 -4.25 -1.30 4.08
C VAL A 12 -3.99 -1.05 2.61
N ARG A 13 -4.12 -2.08 1.80
CA ARG A 13 -4.17 -1.95 0.35
C ARG A 13 -5.58 -1.56 -0.06
N HIS A 14 -5.73 -0.71 -1.07
CA HIS A 14 -7.04 -0.42 -1.67
C HIS A 14 -7.76 -1.72 -2.06
N GLY A 15 -9.10 -1.73 -2.00
CA GLY A 15 -9.94 -2.85 -2.42
C GLY A 15 -9.72 -3.22 -3.89
N GLU A 16 -10.19 -4.41 -4.30
CA GLU A 16 -10.09 -4.85 -5.69
C GLU A 16 -10.65 -3.79 -6.65
N SER A 17 -9.89 -3.48 -7.69
CA SER A 17 -10.33 -2.61 -8.77
C SER A 17 -10.60 -3.41 -10.04
N GLU A 18 -11.32 -2.83 -11.02
CA GLU A 18 -11.60 -3.49 -12.30
C GLU A 18 -10.31 -3.98 -12.98
N TRP A 19 -9.24 -3.19 -12.96
CA TRP A 19 -7.96 -3.61 -13.52
C TRP A 19 -7.25 -4.69 -12.72
N ASN A 20 -7.49 -4.80 -11.41
CA ASN A 20 -7.00 -5.96 -10.65
C ASN A 20 -7.69 -7.22 -11.12
N ARG A 21 -9.03 -7.19 -11.28
CA ARG A 21 -9.83 -8.32 -11.75
C ARG A 21 -9.45 -8.74 -13.17
N GLU A 22 -9.12 -7.78 -14.04
CA GLU A 22 -8.65 -8.02 -15.40
C GLU A 22 -7.20 -8.49 -15.49
N GLY A 23 -6.43 -8.48 -14.39
CA GLY A 23 -4.99 -8.77 -14.40
C GLY A 23 -4.14 -7.69 -15.07
N ARG A 24 -4.64 -6.45 -15.19
CA ARG A 24 -3.91 -5.33 -15.78
C ARG A 24 -3.02 -4.65 -14.77
N ILE A 25 -1.83 -4.28 -15.20
CA ILE A 25 -0.86 -3.49 -14.43
C ILE A 25 -1.35 -2.04 -14.36
N GLN A 26 -1.61 -1.52 -13.17
CA GLN A 26 -2.21 -0.19 -13.00
C GLN A 26 -1.18 0.93 -12.89
N GLY A 27 -0.20 0.78 -11.97
CA GLY A 27 0.63 1.90 -11.59
C GLY A 27 -0.24 3.10 -11.17
N GLN A 28 0.06 4.27 -11.71
CA GLN A 28 -0.68 5.51 -11.38
C GLN A 28 -1.93 5.76 -12.24
N CYS A 29 -2.33 4.82 -13.09
CA CYS A 29 -3.61 4.91 -13.79
C CYS A 29 -4.78 4.63 -12.84
N ASN A 30 -5.90 5.30 -13.04
CA ASN A 30 -7.12 5.07 -12.28
C ASN A 30 -7.95 3.92 -12.87
N SER A 31 -8.54 3.16 -11.97
CA SER A 31 -9.53 2.12 -12.25
C SER A 31 -10.46 2.06 -11.02
N PRO A 32 -11.80 2.06 -11.20
CA PRO A 32 -12.73 2.05 -10.09
C PRO A 32 -12.65 0.76 -9.28
N LEU A 33 -13.07 0.80 -8.02
CA LEU A 33 -13.26 -0.41 -7.22
C LEU A 33 -14.38 -1.25 -7.83
N THR A 34 -14.23 -2.57 -7.73
CA THR A 34 -15.32 -3.51 -7.98
C THR A 34 -16.28 -3.54 -6.78
N GLU A 35 -17.47 -4.12 -6.95
CA GLU A 35 -18.37 -4.39 -5.82
C GLU A 35 -17.67 -5.24 -4.75
N PHE A 36 -16.84 -6.20 -5.17
CA PHE A 36 -16.02 -7.00 -4.25
C PHE A 36 -14.98 -6.16 -3.52
N GLY A 37 -14.32 -5.23 -4.21
CA GLY A 37 -13.37 -4.29 -3.59
C GLY A 37 -14.02 -3.35 -2.57
N ILE A 38 -15.26 -2.92 -2.82
CA ILE A 38 -16.07 -2.16 -1.85
C ILE A 38 -16.36 -3.01 -0.60
N ALA A 39 -16.78 -4.28 -0.80
CA ALA A 39 -17.02 -5.20 0.30
C ALA A 39 -15.76 -5.47 1.13
N GLN A 40 -14.59 -5.61 0.48
CA GLN A 40 -13.31 -5.71 1.17
C GLN A 40 -13.03 -4.50 2.06
N ALA A 41 -13.24 -3.28 1.55
CA ALA A 41 -13.06 -2.06 2.32
C ALA A 41 -14.02 -2.00 3.53
N GLN A 42 -15.27 -2.40 3.35
CA GLN A 42 -16.27 -2.48 4.44
C GLN A 42 -15.88 -3.48 5.51
N ALA A 43 -15.31 -4.64 5.14
CA ALA A 43 -14.85 -5.63 6.10
C ALA A 43 -13.67 -5.12 6.93
N ILE A 44 -12.72 -4.47 6.29
CA ILE A 44 -11.59 -3.84 6.99
C ILE A 44 -12.13 -2.79 7.96
N SER A 45 -13.09 -1.97 7.53
CA SER A 45 -13.75 -0.96 8.34
C SER A 45 -14.41 -1.56 9.58
N SER A 46 -15.21 -2.63 9.41
CA SER A 46 -15.84 -3.35 10.53
C SER A 46 -14.82 -3.88 11.52
N TYR A 47 -13.73 -4.48 11.03
CA TYR A 47 -12.65 -4.95 11.89
C TYR A 47 -12.07 -3.81 12.73
N PHE A 48 -11.77 -2.67 12.13
CA PHE A 48 -11.26 -1.50 12.87
C PHE A 48 -12.25 -1.02 13.92
N SER A 49 -13.54 -0.93 13.58
CA SER A 49 -14.60 -0.49 14.48
C SER A 49 -14.79 -1.44 15.68
N GLU A 50 -14.65 -2.75 15.48
CA GLU A 50 -14.92 -3.76 16.50
C GLU A 50 -13.72 -4.07 17.40
N HIS A 51 -12.50 -3.99 16.87
CA HIS A 51 -11.32 -4.52 17.54
C HIS A 51 -10.30 -3.45 17.96
N LEU A 52 -10.40 -2.25 17.39
CA LEU A 52 -9.44 -1.19 17.62
C LEU A 52 -10.15 0.05 18.16
N SER A 53 -9.70 0.54 19.30
CA SER A 53 -10.14 1.80 19.88
C SER A 53 -8.99 2.79 19.84
N PHE A 54 -9.15 3.85 19.09
CA PHE A 54 -8.17 4.91 19.00
C PHE A 54 -8.75 6.20 19.59
N GLU A 55 -8.16 6.69 20.68
CA GLU A 55 -8.45 8.06 21.14
C GLU A 55 -7.98 9.08 20.11
N GLN A 56 -6.91 8.73 19.39
CA GLN A 56 -6.33 9.52 18.32
C GLN A 56 -5.83 8.57 17.23
N LEU A 57 -6.15 8.88 15.97
CA LEU A 57 -5.70 8.17 14.78
C LEU A 57 -5.39 9.21 13.71
N LYS A 58 -4.34 9.00 12.90
CA LYS A 58 -4.11 9.79 11.70
C LYS A 58 -4.23 8.90 10.48
N ILE A 59 -5.08 9.29 9.55
CA ILE A 59 -5.28 8.57 8.29
C ILE A 59 -4.55 9.30 7.16
N PHE A 60 -3.66 8.57 6.48
CA PHE A 60 -2.98 9.02 5.26
C PHE A 60 -3.42 8.14 4.10
N CYS A 61 -3.69 8.76 2.97
CA CYS A 61 -4.22 8.07 1.80
C CYS A 61 -3.49 8.47 0.53
N SER A 62 -3.22 7.51 -0.33
CA SER A 62 -2.77 7.76 -1.70
C SER A 62 -3.78 8.64 -2.47
N PRO A 63 -3.32 9.53 -3.38
CA PRO A 63 -4.21 10.39 -4.16
C PRO A 63 -5.06 9.65 -5.20
N LEU A 64 -4.78 8.36 -5.50
CA LEU A 64 -5.52 7.61 -6.53
C LEU A 64 -6.94 7.23 -6.08
N ASP A 65 -7.90 7.32 -6.99
CA ASP A 65 -9.34 7.19 -6.69
C ASP A 65 -9.68 5.90 -5.95
N ARG A 66 -9.10 4.75 -6.34
CA ARG A 66 -9.32 3.46 -5.67
C ARG A 66 -8.87 3.47 -4.18
N ALA A 67 -7.78 4.16 -3.87
CA ALA A 67 -7.31 4.29 -2.49
C ALA A 67 -8.16 5.29 -1.71
N ARG A 68 -8.56 6.39 -2.33
CA ARG A 68 -9.45 7.39 -1.73
C ARG A 68 -10.80 6.79 -1.40
N GLN A 69 -11.43 6.10 -2.34
CA GLN A 69 -12.72 5.44 -2.11
C GLN A 69 -12.62 4.39 -0.98
N THR A 70 -11.52 3.62 -0.94
CA THR A 70 -11.27 2.71 0.17
C THR A 70 -11.15 3.45 1.50
N ALA A 71 -10.40 4.57 1.54
CA ALA A 71 -10.21 5.37 2.74
C ALA A 71 -11.52 6.01 3.23
N GLU A 72 -12.36 6.48 2.33
CA GLU A 72 -13.68 7.04 2.64
C GLU A 72 -14.58 5.99 3.31
N ILE A 73 -14.66 4.78 2.75
CA ILE A 73 -15.42 3.67 3.32
C ILE A 73 -14.90 3.29 4.72
N LEU A 74 -13.57 3.23 4.90
CA LEU A 74 -12.98 2.94 6.20
C LEU A 74 -13.30 4.02 7.23
N ALA A 75 -13.12 5.28 6.85
CA ALA A 75 -13.35 6.44 7.70
C ALA A 75 -14.82 6.53 8.18
N GLU A 76 -15.77 6.34 7.26
CA GLU A 76 -17.19 6.33 7.59
C GLU A 76 -17.54 5.27 8.63
N GLY A 77 -17.04 4.03 8.48
CA GLY A 77 -17.37 2.95 9.41
C GLY A 77 -16.75 3.07 10.80
N ILE A 78 -15.66 3.82 10.94
CA ILE A 78 -15.06 4.14 12.25
C ILE A 78 -15.41 5.53 12.78
N ASN A 79 -16.34 6.23 12.13
CA ASN A 79 -16.76 7.60 12.45
C ASN A 79 -15.60 8.62 12.45
N TYR A 80 -14.66 8.47 11.51
CA TYR A 80 -13.54 9.39 11.34
C TYR A 80 -13.93 10.50 10.34
N PRO A 81 -13.67 11.79 10.62
CA PRO A 81 -14.03 12.88 9.72
C PRO A 81 -13.32 12.77 8.36
N LEU A 82 -14.07 12.78 7.26
CA LEU A 82 -13.48 12.62 5.91
C LEU A 82 -12.49 13.74 5.58
N GLU A 83 -12.78 14.96 6.05
CA GLU A 83 -11.90 16.12 5.87
C GLU A 83 -10.58 16.05 6.66
N ALA A 84 -10.50 15.13 7.64
CA ALA A 84 -9.27 14.89 8.41
C ALA A 84 -8.35 13.84 7.75
N ILE A 85 -8.79 13.19 6.66
CA ILE A 85 -7.95 12.30 5.87
C ILE A 85 -6.88 13.13 5.15
N THR A 86 -5.62 12.83 5.41
CA THR A 86 -4.50 13.48 4.71
C THR A 86 -4.21 12.76 3.40
N ILE A 87 -4.38 13.45 2.27
CA ILE A 87 -3.93 12.92 0.98
C ILE A 87 -2.42 13.10 0.86
N GLU A 88 -1.71 11.99 0.75
CA GLU A 88 -0.24 11.95 0.77
C GLU A 88 0.31 11.48 -0.58
N PRO A 89 0.89 12.36 -1.40
CA PRO A 89 1.42 12.01 -2.73
C PRO A 89 2.53 10.96 -2.70
N ARG A 90 3.31 10.87 -1.61
CA ARG A 90 4.37 9.87 -1.46
C ARG A 90 3.83 8.44 -1.26
N LEU A 91 2.53 8.28 -0.99
CA LEU A 91 1.81 6.99 -0.99
C LEU A 91 1.25 6.61 -2.36
N ASN A 92 1.49 7.41 -3.41
CA ASN A 92 1.07 7.07 -4.76
C ASN A 92 1.68 5.74 -5.21
N ASP A 93 0.96 5.03 -6.10
CA ASP A 93 1.48 3.77 -6.64
C ASP A 93 2.77 4.00 -7.43
N PHE A 94 3.51 2.93 -7.72
CA PHE A 94 4.72 2.98 -8.53
C PHE A 94 4.39 3.56 -9.92
N ASN A 95 5.13 4.59 -10.32
CA ASN A 95 4.98 5.14 -11.67
C ASN A 95 5.60 4.17 -12.68
N LEU A 96 4.78 3.38 -13.32
CA LEU A 96 5.20 2.37 -14.29
C LEU A 96 5.33 2.90 -15.72
N GLY A 97 5.10 4.21 -15.93
CA GLY A 97 5.25 4.84 -17.24
C GLY A 97 4.50 4.08 -18.32
N LYS A 98 5.22 3.69 -19.39
CA LYS A 98 4.63 3.01 -20.56
C LYS A 98 4.17 1.57 -20.30
N ILE A 99 4.50 0.97 -19.17
CA ILE A 99 4.04 -0.39 -18.80
C ILE A 99 2.61 -0.36 -18.28
N ALA A 100 2.16 0.77 -17.70
CA ALA A 100 0.82 0.91 -17.18
C ALA A 100 -0.23 0.58 -18.25
N GLY A 101 -1.24 -0.21 -17.88
CA GLY A 101 -2.28 -0.70 -18.79
C GLY A 101 -1.98 -2.03 -19.47
N THR A 102 -0.74 -2.54 -19.38
CA THR A 102 -0.36 -3.85 -19.94
C THR A 102 -1.01 -5.00 -19.15
N TYR A 103 -1.39 -6.07 -19.84
CA TYR A 103 -1.96 -7.28 -19.23
C TYR A 103 -0.86 -8.21 -18.72
N GLY A 104 -0.65 -8.18 -17.39
CA GLY A 104 0.29 -9.08 -16.68
C GLY A 104 1.76 -8.77 -16.93
N TRP A 105 2.58 -9.28 -16.03
CA TRP A 105 4.06 -9.17 -16.13
C TRP A 105 4.66 -10.13 -17.16
N GLU A 106 3.93 -11.18 -17.53
CA GLU A 106 4.29 -12.08 -18.63
C GLU A 106 4.37 -11.32 -19.94
N LYS A 107 3.39 -10.43 -20.18
CA LYS A 107 3.39 -9.58 -21.38
C LYS A 107 4.54 -8.59 -21.39
N VAL A 108 4.89 -8.03 -20.24
CA VAL A 108 6.07 -7.18 -20.09
C VAL A 108 7.35 -7.97 -20.38
N ALA A 109 7.45 -9.22 -19.90
CA ALA A 109 8.60 -10.08 -20.15
C ALA A 109 8.75 -10.48 -21.64
N GLU A 110 7.64 -10.62 -22.37
CA GLU A 110 7.68 -10.82 -23.83
C GLU A 110 8.21 -9.57 -24.56
N MET A 111 7.83 -8.37 -24.11
CA MET A 111 8.20 -7.10 -24.75
C MET A 111 9.62 -6.65 -24.38
N ASP A 112 10.01 -6.83 -23.13
CA ASP A 112 11.30 -6.44 -22.57
C ASP A 112 11.73 -7.42 -21.45
N PRO A 113 12.38 -8.54 -21.82
CA PRO A 113 12.82 -9.57 -20.88
C PRO A 113 13.81 -9.04 -19.84
N GLU A 114 14.68 -8.10 -20.21
CA GLU A 114 15.68 -7.53 -19.28
C GLU A 114 15.00 -6.65 -18.22
N LEU A 115 14.07 -5.82 -18.60
CA LEU A 115 13.28 -5.01 -17.67
C LEU A 115 12.51 -5.89 -16.68
N ALA A 116 11.86 -6.95 -17.17
CA ALA A 116 11.16 -7.91 -16.32
C ALA A 116 12.11 -8.62 -15.35
N ARG A 117 13.33 -8.98 -15.80
CA ARG A 117 14.38 -9.58 -14.97
C ARG A 117 14.86 -8.62 -13.89
N LEU A 118 15.13 -7.36 -14.23
CA LEU A 118 15.56 -6.32 -13.28
C LEU A 118 14.55 -6.11 -12.17
N ARG A 119 13.26 -6.08 -12.50
CA ARG A 119 12.18 -5.95 -11.51
C ARG A 119 12.27 -7.00 -10.39
N LEU A 120 12.64 -8.24 -10.72
CA LEU A 120 12.68 -9.35 -9.77
C LEU A 120 14.03 -9.46 -9.05
N GLN A 121 15.13 -9.25 -9.77
CA GLN A 121 16.47 -9.48 -9.25
C GLN A 121 17.09 -8.25 -8.58
N ASN A 122 16.83 -7.06 -9.15
CA ASN A 122 17.38 -5.79 -8.69
C ASN A 122 16.31 -4.70 -8.72
N PRO A 123 15.24 -4.80 -7.90
CA PRO A 123 14.08 -3.91 -7.99
C PRO A 123 14.42 -2.43 -7.77
N LEU A 124 15.48 -2.11 -7.04
CA LEU A 124 15.92 -0.71 -6.87
C LEU A 124 16.52 -0.12 -8.15
N TYR A 125 17.00 -0.95 -9.07
CA TYR A 125 17.49 -0.54 -10.39
C TYR A 125 16.42 -0.69 -11.48
N PHE A 126 15.26 -1.24 -11.15
CA PHE A 126 14.14 -1.29 -12.07
C PHE A 126 13.68 0.12 -12.39
N HIS A 127 13.67 0.47 -13.68
CA HIS A 127 13.29 1.79 -14.16
C HIS A 127 12.47 1.62 -15.45
N PRO A 128 11.14 1.59 -15.37
CA PRO A 128 10.29 1.46 -16.55
C PRO A 128 10.34 2.72 -17.41
N PRO A 129 10.26 2.60 -18.74
CA PRO A 129 10.32 3.73 -19.64
C PRO A 129 9.24 4.79 -19.36
N GLY A 130 9.67 6.01 -18.99
CA GLY A 130 8.78 7.12 -18.64
C GLY A 130 8.15 7.00 -17.25
N GLY A 131 8.63 6.09 -16.42
CA GLY A 131 8.23 5.92 -15.02
C GLY A 131 9.30 6.40 -14.04
N GLU A 132 9.15 6.06 -12.77
CA GLU A 132 10.15 6.28 -11.72
C GLU A 132 11.06 5.05 -11.55
N SER A 133 12.30 5.24 -11.09
CA SER A 133 13.17 4.14 -10.71
C SER A 133 12.78 3.56 -9.35
N GLY A 134 13.15 2.31 -9.09
CA GLY A 134 12.92 1.68 -7.79
C GLY A 134 13.64 2.39 -6.64
N SER A 135 14.77 3.07 -6.90
CA SER A 135 15.45 3.90 -5.90
C SER A 135 14.65 5.16 -5.57
N GLU A 136 14.19 5.93 -6.58
CA GLU A 136 13.34 7.10 -6.37
C GLU A 136 12.05 6.73 -5.62
N PHE A 137 11.44 5.59 -5.99
CA PHE A 137 10.27 5.06 -5.29
C PHE A 137 10.56 4.78 -3.81
N LYS A 138 11.68 4.11 -3.51
CA LYS A 138 12.10 3.83 -2.14
C LYS A 138 12.36 5.11 -1.36
N ASP A 139 13.06 6.07 -1.97
CA ASP A 139 13.47 7.31 -1.31
C ASP A 139 12.25 8.13 -0.87
N ARG A 140 11.22 8.32 -1.75
CA ARG A 140 10.02 9.06 -1.38
C ARG A 140 9.22 8.39 -0.26
N ILE A 141 9.19 7.04 -0.22
CA ILE A 141 8.54 6.30 0.87
C ILE A 141 9.35 6.45 2.17
N SER A 142 10.69 6.39 2.09
CA SER A 142 11.56 6.58 3.27
C SER A 142 11.38 7.95 3.88
N GLU A 143 11.39 9.02 3.08
CA GLU A 143 11.14 10.39 3.55
C GLU A 143 9.80 10.53 4.26
N PHE A 144 8.74 9.93 3.71
CA PHE A 144 7.42 9.94 4.35
C PHE A 144 7.44 9.21 5.69
N LEU A 145 8.05 8.04 5.75
CA LEU A 145 8.15 7.26 6.99
C LEU A 145 8.94 8.00 8.07
N ASP A 146 10.08 8.61 7.72
CA ASP A 146 10.92 9.37 8.65
C ASP A 146 10.15 10.55 9.27
N GLU A 147 9.25 11.16 8.51
CA GLU A 147 8.39 12.24 8.99
C GLU A 147 7.32 11.71 9.97
N ILE A 148 6.56 10.68 9.58
CA ILE A 148 5.40 10.26 10.37
C ILE A 148 5.76 9.51 11.66
N ILE A 149 6.95 8.88 11.74
CA ILE A 149 7.38 8.15 12.94
C ILE A 149 7.79 9.08 14.10
N GLN A 150 7.98 10.37 13.85
CA GLN A 150 8.28 11.35 14.90
C GLN A 150 7.09 11.56 15.83
N ASP A 151 5.88 11.39 15.34
CA ASP A 151 4.65 11.46 16.11
C ASP A 151 4.18 10.05 16.53
N LYS A 152 3.90 9.87 17.83
CA LYS A 152 3.50 8.58 18.42
C LYS A 152 2.04 8.21 18.21
N THR A 153 1.23 9.10 17.65
CA THR A 153 -0.14 8.80 17.28
C THR A 153 -0.18 7.60 16.30
N PRO A 154 -1.03 6.59 16.48
CA PRO A 154 -1.21 5.52 15.51
C PRO A 154 -1.56 6.04 14.11
N LYS A 155 -1.04 5.40 13.08
CA LYS A 155 -1.26 5.76 11.68
C LYS A 155 -1.99 4.65 10.95
N LEU A 156 -2.98 5.02 10.14
CA LEU A 156 -3.60 4.14 9.14
C LEU A 156 -3.20 4.66 7.75
N LEU A 157 -2.51 3.84 7.00
CA LEU A 157 -2.04 4.17 5.65
C LEU A 157 -2.82 3.34 4.63
N ILE A 158 -3.54 4.02 3.74
CA ILE A 158 -4.29 3.38 2.65
C ILE A 158 -3.55 3.64 1.34
N SER A 159 -3.03 2.57 0.74
CA SER A 159 -2.15 2.70 -0.43
C SER A 159 -2.23 1.48 -1.37
N HIS A 160 -1.11 1.05 -1.91
CA HIS A 160 -1.01 0.05 -2.98
C HIS A 160 -0.10 -1.11 -2.57
N GLY A 161 -0.26 -2.27 -3.23
CA GLY A 161 0.49 -3.46 -2.86
C GLY A 161 2.00 -3.26 -2.85
N ILE A 162 2.58 -2.62 -3.87
CA ILE A 162 4.03 -2.40 -3.91
C ILE A 162 4.48 -1.35 -2.87
N VAL A 163 3.68 -0.33 -2.60
CA VAL A 163 3.94 0.67 -1.56
C VAL A 163 4.01 0.01 -0.19
N ASN A 164 3.01 -0.82 0.15
CA ASN A 164 2.97 -1.55 1.42
C ASN A 164 4.20 -2.47 1.58
N LYS A 165 4.60 -3.19 0.52
CA LYS A 165 5.81 -4.03 0.53
C LYS A 165 7.06 -3.22 0.84
N PHE A 166 7.19 -2.02 0.27
CA PHE A 166 8.34 -1.15 0.54
C PHE A 166 8.29 -0.55 1.95
N ILE A 167 7.13 -0.11 2.44
CA ILE A 167 6.97 0.36 3.82
C ILE A 167 7.37 -0.74 4.80
N ARG A 168 6.84 -1.96 4.64
CA ARG A 168 7.14 -3.13 5.47
C ARG A 168 8.63 -3.45 5.41
N GLY A 169 9.19 -3.50 4.20
CA GLY A 169 10.60 -3.81 3.99
C GLY A 169 11.57 -2.78 4.58
N ILE A 170 11.27 -1.48 4.46
CA ILE A 170 12.05 -0.41 5.08
C ILE A 170 12.00 -0.55 6.61
N ARG A 171 10.83 -0.75 7.19
CA ARG A 171 10.65 -0.94 8.64
C ARG A 171 11.38 -2.16 9.18
N MET A 172 11.45 -3.25 8.41
CA MET A 172 12.14 -4.50 8.77
C MET A 172 13.60 -4.56 8.28
N ASN A 173 14.11 -3.48 7.67
CA ASN A 173 15.47 -3.40 7.11
C ASN A 173 15.78 -4.53 6.09
N LEU A 174 14.84 -4.83 5.19
CA LEU A 174 14.97 -5.84 4.15
C LEU A 174 15.71 -5.30 2.92
N SER A 175 16.37 -6.19 2.19
CA SER A 175 16.89 -5.87 0.85
C SER A 175 15.75 -5.63 -0.15
N GLY A 176 16.02 -4.89 -1.23
CA GLY A 176 15.02 -4.64 -2.26
C GLY A 176 14.40 -5.93 -2.82
N LYS A 177 15.18 -7.00 -3.01
CA LYS A 177 14.69 -8.30 -3.43
C LYS A 177 13.70 -8.89 -2.41
N GLN A 178 14.05 -8.90 -1.14
CA GLN A 178 13.17 -9.39 -0.08
C GLN A 178 11.89 -8.57 0.01
N MET A 179 11.94 -7.24 -0.22
CA MET A 179 10.74 -6.38 -0.22
C MET A 179 9.71 -6.84 -1.24
N ILE A 180 10.11 -7.11 -2.49
CA ILE A 180 9.15 -7.52 -3.53
C ILE A 180 8.64 -8.94 -3.36
N GLU A 181 9.38 -9.80 -2.64
CA GLU A 181 8.98 -11.17 -2.31
C GLU A 181 7.93 -11.23 -1.17
N LEU A 182 7.73 -10.16 -0.41
CA LEU A 182 6.69 -10.11 0.61
C LEU A 182 5.31 -10.40 0.01
N GLY A 183 4.50 -11.20 0.70
CA GLY A 183 3.09 -11.36 0.39
C GLY A 183 2.34 -10.04 0.55
N GLU A 184 1.31 -9.82 -0.26
CA GLU A 184 0.45 -8.63 -0.16
C GLU A 184 -0.95 -8.97 -0.63
N SER A 185 -1.95 -8.74 0.21
CA SER A 185 -3.34 -9.07 -0.06
C SER A 185 -4.27 -7.90 0.25
N GLN A 186 -5.44 -7.86 -0.40
CA GLN A 186 -6.46 -6.84 -0.22
C GLN A 186 -7.43 -7.15 0.93
N ASP A 187 -7.30 -8.33 1.54
CA ASP A 187 -8.07 -8.79 2.71
C ASP A 187 -7.24 -8.85 3.99
N THR A 188 -6.08 -8.22 4.00
CA THR A 188 -5.13 -8.28 5.11
C THR A 188 -4.76 -6.87 5.57
N ILE A 189 -4.83 -6.64 6.87
CA ILE A 189 -4.27 -5.47 7.53
C ILE A 189 -2.88 -5.85 8.04
N TYR A 190 -1.85 -5.09 7.66
CA TYR A 190 -0.50 -5.30 8.18
C TYR A 190 -0.25 -4.29 9.29
N HIS A 191 -0.14 -4.76 10.51
CA HIS A 191 0.17 -3.94 11.69
C HIS A 191 1.66 -4.00 11.98
N LEU A 192 2.32 -2.85 11.90
CA LEU A 192 3.74 -2.68 12.16
C LEU A 192 3.95 -1.97 13.49
N ASN A 193 4.67 -2.60 14.42
CA ASN A 193 5.12 -2.00 15.66
C ASN A 193 6.55 -2.49 15.99
N ASP A 194 7.34 -1.69 16.70
CA ASP A 194 8.65 -2.06 17.27
C ASP A 194 9.51 -3.05 16.40
N PHE A 195 9.56 -2.86 15.07
CA PHE A 195 10.21 -3.75 14.08
C PHE A 195 9.56 -5.14 13.93
N GLN A 196 8.35 -5.30 14.41
CA GLN A 196 7.55 -6.51 14.24
C GLN A 196 6.39 -6.23 13.29
N GLU A 197 5.95 -7.27 12.61
CA GLU A 197 4.78 -7.26 11.75
C GLU A 197 3.80 -8.31 12.21
N GLN A 198 2.54 -7.93 12.29
CA GLN A 198 1.41 -8.82 12.49
C GLN A 198 0.49 -8.74 11.27
N GLU A 199 0.24 -9.87 10.62
CA GLU A 199 -0.79 -9.99 9.59
C GLU A 199 -2.14 -10.28 10.25
N ILE A 200 -3.11 -9.42 9.99
CA ILE A 200 -4.49 -9.59 10.42
C ILE A 200 -5.30 -9.91 9.17
N LYS A 201 -5.54 -11.20 8.97
CA LYS A 201 -6.33 -11.69 7.82
C LYS A 201 -7.80 -11.63 8.16
N LEU A 202 -8.55 -10.97 7.30
CA LEU A 202 -10.00 -10.95 7.41
C LEU A 202 -10.60 -12.22 6.83
N PRO A 203 -11.81 -12.64 7.30
CA PRO A 203 -12.50 -13.78 6.74
C PRO A 203 -12.67 -13.61 5.23
N GLN A 204 -12.36 -14.66 4.45
CA GLN A 204 -12.65 -14.68 3.03
C GLN A 204 -14.16 -14.57 2.82
N TRP A 205 -14.58 -13.70 1.93
CA TRP A 205 -15.97 -13.61 1.50
C TRP A 205 -16.28 -14.74 0.53
N PRO A 206 -17.50 -15.26 0.57
CA PRO A 206 -17.93 -16.31 -0.34
C PRO A 206 -17.91 -15.88 -1.81
#